data_5bd681d7df1f1fe97e79d24598ce7aa9
#
_entry.id   5bd681d7df1f1fe97e79d24598ce7aa9
#
_cell.length_a   1.000
_cell.length_b   1.000
_cell.length_c   1.000
_cell.angle_alpha   90.00
_cell.angle_beta   90.00
_cell.angle_gamma   90.00
#
_symmetry.space_group_name_H-M   'P 1'
#
loop_
_entity.id
_entity.type
_entity.pdbx_description
1 polymer ?
#
loop_
_entity_poly.entity_id
_entity_poly.type
_entity_poly.pdbx_seq_one_letter_code
_entity_poly.pdbx_strand_id
1 'polypeptide(L)'
;TLQIVQELYEKKLVTYPRTDARVLSSAVAKEIGKNLGGLQGYEQAREFLPYISENQTYKGLEKTRYVNDKQITDHYAIIPTGQGLQNLGRLPQISQKVYQVIVRRFLSVFYPAAVYQKVSLVSAVGKEKLFSSFKVLVEEGYLKVANVPSGKKEEDAKNAEEKTDDIQCDAAFLACLQKLKKGAILPVDGFEIKEGETSPPKRYNSGTMILAMENAGQLIEDEELRAQIKGSGIGTSATRAEILKKLVNIKYISLNKKTQVITPTQLGEMIYEVVNASIRALLNPELTASWEKGLNYVAEGSITSREYMDKLEHFIRVKVGGVLQVNYQAALRSRYDSIAGNYRKGGK
;
A
#
# COMPACT_ATOMS: atom_id res chain seq x y z
N THR A 1 10.68 9.40 -1.75
CA THR A 1 9.95 9.14 -3.02
C THR A 1 9.18 10.38 -3.47
N LEU A 2 8.30 10.99 -2.62
CA LEU A 2 7.46 12.13 -3.04
C LEU A 2 8.29 13.29 -3.64
N GLN A 3 9.39 13.70 -3.00
CA GLN A 3 10.30 14.73 -3.52
C GLN A 3 10.82 14.41 -4.92
N ILE A 4 11.20 13.14 -5.16
CA ILE A 4 11.70 12.70 -6.48
C ILE A 4 10.59 12.82 -7.53
N VAL A 5 9.37 12.38 -7.20
CA VAL A 5 8.26 12.45 -8.16
C VAL A 5 7.83 13.90 -8.38
N GLN A 6 7.95 14.77 -7.38
CA GLN A 6 7.76 16.22 -7.53
C GLN A 6 8.79 16.83 -8.51
N GLU A 7 10.07 16.45 -8.38
CA GLU A 7 11.12 16.85 -9.31
C GLU A 7 10.84 16.38 -10.75
N LEU A 8 10.38 15.12 -10.91
CA LEU A 8 9.99 14.59 -12.21
C LEU A 8 8.81 15.38 -12.83
N TYR A 9 7.83 15.75 -12.01
CA TYR A 9 6.70 16.59 -12.44
C TYR A 9 7.16 17.99 -12.90
N GLU A 10 8.01 18.65 -12.14
CA GLU A 10 8.56 19.98 -12.50
C GLU A 10 9.38 19.94 -13.80
N LYS A 11 9.99 18.79 -14.11
CA LYS A 11 10.66 18.53 -15.40
C LYS A 11 9.72 18.07 -16.50
N LYS A 12 8.40 18.05 -16.27
CA LYS A 12 7.35 17.64 -17.20
C LYS A 12 7.42 16.17 -17.62
N LEU A 13 8.08 15.32 -16.83
CA LEU A 13 8.23 13.89 -17.12
C LEU A 13 7.01 13.07 -16.71
N VAL A 14 6.34 13.46 -15.62
CA VAL A 14 5.15 12.78 -15.10
C VAL A 14 4.04 13.78 -14.78
N THR A 15 2.84 13.27 -14.57
CA THR A 15 1.68 14.05 -14.13
C THR A 15 1.78 14.40 -12.64
N TYR A 16 0.85 15.22 -12.12
CA TYR A 16 0.89 15.77 -10.77
C TYR A 16 0.98 14.68 -9.69
N PRO A 17 1.95 14.75 -8.77
CA PRO A 17 2.28 13.64 -7.88
C PRO A 17 1.44 13.55 -6.60
N ARG A 18 0.74 14.62 -6.20
CA ARG A 18 -0.06 14.63 -4.97
C ARG A 18 -1.48 14.18 -5.27
N THR A 19 -1.62 12.91 -5.57
CA THR A 19 -2.90 12.25 -5.85
C THR A 19 -2.97 10.92 -5.11
N ASP A 20 -4.17 10.53 -4.71
CA ASP A 20 -4.52 9.21 -4.21
C ASP A 20 -5.20 8.34 -5.30
N ALA A 21 -5.55 8.95 -6.43
CA ALA A 21 -6.15 8.23 -7.54
C ALA A 21 -5.18 7.18 -8.13
N ARG A 22 -5.72 6.00 -8.38
CA ARG A 22 -5.02 4.88 -9.03
C ARG A 22 -5.56 4.58 -10.42
N VAL A 23 -6.44 5.46 -10.89
CA VAL A 23 -7.15 5.36 -12.16
C VAL A 23 -6.96 6.62 -12.98
N LEU A 24 -7.27 6.53 -14.28
CA LEU A 24 -7.27 7.63 -15.23
C LEU A 24 -8.69 8.15 -15.42
N SER A 25 -8.81 9.39 -15.90
CA SER A 25 -10.09 9.93 -16.36
C SER A 25 -10.38 9.48 -17.79
N SER A 26 -11.66 9.47 -18.14
CA SER A 26 -12.11 9.19 -19.52
C SER A 26 -11.50 10.16 -20.52
N ALA A 27 -11.31 11.42 -20.15
CA ALA A 27 -10.68 12.43 -20.98
C ALA A 27 -9.21 12.09 -21.29
N VAL A 28 -8.44 11.71 -20.25
CA VAL A 28 -7.03 11.31 -20.43
C VAL A 28 -6.91 10.02 -21.23
N ALA A 29 -7.80 9.05 -20.99
CA ALA A 29 -7.77 7.77 -21.71
C ALA A 29 -7.95 7.93 -23.22
N LYS A 30 -8.78 8.88 -23.67
CA LYS A 30 -8.96 9.19 -25.10
C LYS A 30 -7.71 9.76 -25.77
N GLU A 31 -6.87 10.46 -25.01
CA GLU A 31 -5.65 11.09 -25.52
C GLU A 31 -4.37 10.31 -25.22
N ILE A 32 -4.50 9.14 -24.60
CA ILE A 32 -3.37 8.36 -24.08
C ILE A 32 -2.32 8.00 -25.15
N GLY A 33 -2.74 7.94 -26.41
CA GLY A 33 -1.85 7.74 -27.55
C GLY A 33 -0.75 8.81 -27.67
N LYS A 34 -1.01 10.05 -27.21
CA LYS A 34 -0.01 11.12 -27.19
C LYS A 34 1.12 10.80 -26.21
N ASN A 35 0.76 10.28 -25.03
CA ASN A 35 1.72 9.87 -24.01
C ASN A 35 2.61 8.72 -24.53
N LEU A 36 1.99 7.71 -25.17
CA LEU A 36 2.70 6.58 -25.76
C LEU A 36 3.64 7.04 -26.89
N GLY A 37 3.17 7.92 -27.77
CA GLY A 37 3.99 8.49 -28.86
C GLY A 37 5.20 9.25 -28.32
N GLY A 38 5.01 10.04 -27.27
CA GLY A 38 6.10 10.76 -26.61
C GLY A 38 7.17 9.86 -25.97
N LEU A 39 6.80 8.65 -25.56
CA LEU A 39 7.73 7.67 -24.98
C LEU A 39 8.63 6.96 -26.02
N GLN A 40 8.41 7.13 -27.32
CA GLN A 40 9.29 6.56 -28.36
C GLN A 40 10.74 7.03 -28.21
N GLY A 41 10.95 8.22 -27.67
CA GLY A 41 12.27 8.75 -27.36
C GLY A 41 12.95 8.14 -26.13
N TYR A 42 12.23 7.34 -25.33
CA TYR A 42 12.76 6.71 -24.12
C TYR A 42 13.22 5.27 -24.42
N GLU A 43 14.53 5.05 -24.39
CA GLU A 43 15.14 3.78 -24.80
C GLU A 43 14.53 2.55 -24.11
N GLN A 44 14.28 2.65 -22.80
CA GLN A 44 13.73 1.53 -22.00
C GLN A 44 12.24 1.25 -22.27
N ALA A 45 11.55 2.10 -23.03
CA ALA A 45 10.18 1.87 -23.47
C ALA A 45 10.11 1.25 -24.88
N ARG A 46 11.18 1.38 -25.69
CA ARG A 46 11.20 0.97 -27.10
C ARG A 46 10.87 -0.50 -27.31
N GLU A 47 11.26 -1.36 -26.41
CA GLU A 47 10.99 -2.80 -26.46
C GLU A 47 9.48 -3.11 -26.40
N PHE A 48 8.70 -2.29 -25.69
CA PHE A 48 7.31 -2.56 -25.34
C PHE A 48 6.31 -1.83 -26.25
N LEU A 49 6.70 -0.70 -26.81
CA LEU A 49 5.80 0.14 -27.63
C LEU A 49 5.31 -0.51 -28.93
N PRO A 50 6.12 -1.31 -29.67
CA PRO A 50 5.64 -1.98 -30.88
C PRO A 50 4.41 -2.84 -30.62
N TYR A 51 4.42 -3.69 -29.59
CA TYR A 51 3.27 -4.51 -29.26
C TYR A 51 1.99 -3.68 -29.04
N ILE A 52 2.11 -2.55 -28.32
CA ILE A 52 0.98 -1.67 -28.00
C ILE A 52 0.43 -1.01 -29.26
N SER A 53 1.31 -0.55 -30.17
CA SER A 53 0.91 0.14 -31.39
C SER A 53 0.34 -0.81 -32.45
N GLU A 54 0.95 -1.95 -32.67
CA GLU A 54 0.52 -2.95 -33.65
C GLU A 54 -0.82 -3.56 -33.29
N ASN A 55 -1.00 -3.92 -32.01
CA ASN A 55 -2.25 -4.49 -31.50
C ASN A 55 -3.28 -3.43 -31.09
N GLN A 56 -2.92 -2.14 -31.16
CA GLN A 56 -3.79 -1.01 -30.80
C GLN A 56 -4.44 -1.15 -29.40
N THR A 57 -3.72 -1.76 -28.44
CA THR A 57 -4.26 -2.11 -27.12
C THR A 57 -4.62 -0.90 -26.26
N TYR A 58 -4.20 0.30 -26.67
CA TYR A 58 -4.59 1.56 -26.02
C TYR A 58 -6.00 2.02 -26.43
N LYS A 59 -6.55 1.48 -27.52
CA LYS A 59 -7.93 1.78 -27.92
C LYS A 59 -8.92 1.09 -27.00
N GLY A 60 -9.91 1.81 -26.53
CA GLY A 60 -10.90 1.28 -25.61
C GLY A 60 -10.44 1.22 -24.15
N LEU A 61 -9.33 1.89 -23.80
CA LEU A 61 -8.83 1.98 -22.43
C LEU A 61 -9.91 2.51 -21.47
N GLU A 62 -10.78 3.40 -21.94
CA GLU A 62 -11.89 3.98 -21.18
C GLU A 62 -12.91 2.95 -20.68
N LYS A 63 -12.95 1.76 -21.28
CA LYS A 63 -13.84 0.66 -20.88
C LYS A 63 -13.19 -0.32 -19.89
N THR A 64 -11.96 -0.06 -19.49
CA THR A 64 -11.20 -0.93 -18.61
C THR A 64 -11.29 -0.48 -17.16
N ARG A 65 -10.88 -1.36 -16.23
CA ARG A 65 -10.76 -1.04 -14.79
C ARG A 65 -9.76 0.08 -14.47
N TYR A 66 -8.96 0.51 -15.44
CA TYR A 66 -7.95 1.55 -15.26
C TYR A 66 -8.52 2.97 -15.43
N VAL A 67 -9.79 3.09 -15.85
CA VAL A 67 -10.48 4.37 -16.04
C VAL A 67 -11.73 4.41 -15.18
N ASN A 68 -11.82 5.42 -14.31
CA ASN A 68 -13.00 5.61 -13.46
C ASN A 68 -13.07 7.05 -12.95
N ASP A 69 -13.86 7.88 -13.60
CA ASP A 69 -14.02 9.30 -13.25
C ASP A 69 -14.56 9.50 -11.82
N LYS A 70 -15.34 8.55 -11.30
CA LYS A 70 -15.91 8.63 -9.94
C LYS A 70 -14.88 8.42 -8.81
N GLN A 71 -13.72 7.85 -9.13
CA GLN A 71 -12.63 7.63 -8.19
C GLN A 71 -11.56 8.72 -8.26
N ILE A 72 -11.81 9.79 -8.98
CA ILE A 72 -10.90 10.94 -9.12
C ILE A 72 -11.54 12.11 -8.39
N THR A 73 -10.82 12.64 -7.41
CA THR A 73 -11.21 13.87 -6.71
C THR A 73 -10.66 15.09 -7.46
N ASP A 74 -9.35 15.30 -7.41
CA ASP A 74 -8.68 16.46 -8.00
C ASP A 74 -7.78 16.06 -9.17
N HIS A 75 -7.03 14.97 -9.03
CA HIS A 75 -6.04 14.51 -9.98
C HIS A 75 -6.12 13.01 -10.22
N TYR A 76 -5.90 12.58 -11.46
CA TYR A 76 -5.80 11.18 -11.83
C TYR A 76 -4.43 10.58 -11.48
N ALA A 77 -4.27 9.29 -11.70
CA ALA A 77 -3.05 8.54 -11.38
C ALA A 77 -1.80 9.13 -12.04
N ILE A 78 -0.65 8.95 -11.40
CA ILE A 78 0.64 9.39 -11.93
C ILE A 78 1.01 8.53 -13.15
N ILE A 79 1.16 9.19 -14.29
CA ILE A 79 1.60 8.58 -15.55
C ILE A 79 2.71 9.40 -16.20
N PRO A 80 3.54 8.82 -17.09
CA PRO A 80 4.48 9.59 -17.88
C PRO A 80 3.73 10.47 -18.87
N THR A 81 4.19 11.68 -19.07
CA THR A 81 3.60 12.63 -20.02
C THR A 81 4.07 12.40 -21.45
N GLY A 82 5.17 11.68 -21.63
CA GLY A 82 5.87 11.58 -22.92
C GLY A 82 6.69 12.82 -23.27
N GLN A 83 6.79 13.81 -22.36
CA GLN A 83 7.53 15.05 -22.53
C GLN A 83 8.73 15.11 -21.59
N GLY A 84 9.61 16.10 -21.76
CA GLY A 84 10.70 16.39 -20.83
C GLY A 84 11.85 15.39 -20.85
N LEU A 85 11.87 14.39 -21.72
CA LEU A 85 12.87 13.30 -21.75
C LEU A 85 14.31 13.82 -21.86
N GLN A 86 14.52 14.97 -22.49
CA GLN A 86 15.84 15.62 -22.57
C GLN A 86 16.41 16.03 -21.19
N ASN A 87 15.56 16.15 -20.19
CA ASN A 87 15.97 16.46 -18.82
C ASN A 87 16.36 15.21 -18.02
N LEU A 88 15.91 14.02 -18.45
CA LEU A 88 16.02 12.79 -17.67
C LEU A 88 17.48 12.40 -17.38
N GLY A 89 18.36 12.50 -18.38
CA GLY A 89 19.77 12.16 -18.25
C GLY A 89 20.56 13.05 -17.27
N ARG A 90 20.03 14.24 -16.94
CA ARG A 90 20.63 15.19 -15.98
C ARG A 90 20.19 14.96 -14.55
N LEU A 91 19.19 14.10 -14.33
CA LEU A 91 18.66 13.80 -13.02
C LEU A 91 19.52 12.74 -12.29
N PRO A 92 19.51 12.73 -10.95
CA PRO A 92 20.13 11.67 -10.17
C PRO A 92 19.66 10.28 -10.60
N GLN A 93 20.53 9.29 -10.52
CA GLN A 93 20.23 7.91 -10.93
C GLN A 93 18.96 7.35 -10.24
N ILE A 94 18.74 7.73 -8.98
CA ILE A 94 17.54 7.30 -8.25
C ILE A 94 16.26 7.89 -8.87
N SER A 95 16.28 9.14 -9.33
CA SER A 95 15.16 9.78 -10.00
C SER A 95 14.87 9.12 -11.36
N GLN A 96 15.91 8.75 -12.10
CA GLN A 96 15.78 7.99 -13.36
C GLN A 96 15.15 6.60 -13.11
N LYS A 97 15.56 5.89 -12.04
CA LYS A 97 14.97 4.60 -11.65
C LYS A 97 13.50 4.73 -11.27
N VAL A 98 13.13 5.78 -10.53
CA VAL A 98 11.72 6.05 -10.19
C VAL A 98 10.90 6.32 -11.44
N TYR A 99 11.41 7.12 -12.38
CA TYR A 99 10.78 7.34 -13.68
C TYR A 99 10.57 6.02 -14.45
N GLN A 100 11.59 5.18 -14.50
CA GLN A 100 11.52 3.85 -15.13
C GLN A 100 10.38 3.00 -14.54
N VAL A 101 10.24 2.97 -13.21
CA VAL A 101 9.15 2.23 -12.55
C VAL A 101 7.78 2.77 -12.98
N ILE A 102 7.63 4.10 -13.01
CA ILE A 102 6.38 4.74 -13.45
C ILE A 102 6.06 4.38 -14.92
N VAL A 103 7.03 4.48 -15.80
CA VAL A 103 6.86 4.13 -17.23
C VAL A 103 6.51 2.65 -17.39
N ARG A 104 7.21 1.74 -16.74
CA ARG A 104 6.91 0.31 -16.81
C ARG A 104 5.51 -0.01 -16.28
N ARG A 105 5.13 0.59 -15.15
CA ARG A 105 3.76 0.44 -14.63
C ARG A 105 2.72 0.96 -15.62
N PHE A 106 2.96 2.10 -16.25
CA PHE A 106 2.08 2.67 -17.26
C PHE A 106 1.96 1.77 -18.49
N LEU A 107 3.08 1.33 -19.05
CA LEU A 107 3.08 0.45 -20.22
C LEU A 107 2.43 -0.92 -19.94
N SER A 108 2.55 -1.43 -18.71
CA SER A 108 1.96 -2.70 -18.30
C SER A 108 0.42 -2.71 -18.40
N VAL A 109 -0.22 -1.54 -18.35
CA VAL A 109 -1.68 -1.39 -18.47
C VAL A 109 -2.19 -1.85 -19.85
N PHE A 110 -1.36 -1.77 -20.88
CA PHE A 110 -1.70 -2.10 -22.26
C PHE A 110 -1.37 -3.55 -22.64
N TYR A 111 -0.89 -4.34 -21.70
CA TYR A 111 -0.59 -5.75 -21.90
C TYR A 111 -1.69 -6.63 -21.30
N PRO A 112 -1.88 -7.85 -21.83
CA PRO A 112 -2.87 -8.78 -21.31
C PRO A 112 -2.56 -9.18 -19.87
N ALA A 113 -3.54 -9.74 -19.18
CA ALA A 113 -3.34 -10.28 -17.85
C ALA A 113 -2.34 -11.44 -17.86
N ALA A 114 -1.56 -11.59 -16.80
CA ALA A 114 -0.76 -12.79 -16.59
C ALA A 114 -1.69 -13.98 -16.32
N VAL A 115 -1.43 -15.10 -16.98
CA VAL A 115 -2.23 -16.33 -16.85
C VAL A 115 -1.48 -17.31 -15.99
N TYR A 116 -2.15 -17.75 -14.93
CA TYR A 116 -1.64 -18.78 -14.04
C TYR A 116 -2.53 -20.00 -14.09
N GLN A 117 -1.92 -21.18 -14.17
CA GLN A 117 -2.62 -22.43 -13.93
C GLN A 117 -2.52 -22.78 -12.44
N LYS A 118 -3.68 -22.96 -11.80
CA LYS A 118 -3.77 -23.42 -10.41
C LYS A 118 -4.24 -24.85 -10.40
N VAL A 119 -3.49 -25.71 -9.71
CA VAL A 119 -3.83 -27.12 -9.48
C VAL A 119 -4.05 -27.30 -7.98
N SER A 120 -5.19 -27.86 -7.62
CA SER A 120 -5.48 -28.26 -6.24
C SER A 120 -5.56 -29.80 -6.18
N LEU A 121 -4.75 -30.38 -5.32
CA LEU A 121 -4.68 -31.82 -5.10
C LEU A 121 -5.15 -32.11 -3.68
N VAL A 122 -6.00 -33.13 -3.54
CA VAL A 122 -6.38 -33.70 -2.26
C VAL A 122 -5.93 -35.15 -2.25
N SER A 123 -4.93 -35.45 -1.42
CA SER A 123 -4.46 -36.82 -1.20
C SER A 123 -5.01 -37.35 0.12
N ALA A 124 -5.33 -38.64 0.16
CA ALA A 124 -5.84 -39.30 1.36
C ALA A 124 -4.84 -40.36 1.82
N VAL A 125 -4.52 -40.35 3.10
CA VAL A 125 -3.69 -41.36 3.77
C VAL A 125 -4.51 -41.92 4.94
N GLY A 126 -5.06 -43.11 4.77
CA GLY A 126 -6.03 -43.65 5.72
C GLY A 126 -7.28 -42.75 5.81
N LYS A 127 -7.56 -42.20 6.98
CA LYS A 127 -8.70 -41.29 7.21
C LYS A 127 -8.34 -39.81 7.03
N GLU A 128 -7.07 -39.48 6.93
CA GLU A 128 -6.57 -38.10 6.86
C GLU A 128 -6.57 -37.61 5.40
N LYS A 129 -6.85 -36.31 5.23
CA LYS A 129 -6.81 -35.61 3.94
C LYS A 129 -5.75 -34.54 3.96
N LEU A 130 -4.86 -34.58 3.01
CA LEU A 130 -3.78 -33.61 2.81
C LEU A 130 -4.13 -32.75 1.59
N PHE A 131 -4.11 -31.43 1.78
CA PHE A 131 -4.45 -30.46 0.75
C PHE A 131 -3.18 -29.81 0.22
N SER A 132 -2.97 -29.87 -1.08
CA SER A 132 -1.83 -29.23 -1.75
C SER A 132 -2.33 -28.30 -2.85
N SER A 133 -1.73 -27.13 -2.98
CA SER A 133 -2.04 -26.15 -4.01
C SER A 133 -0.76 -25.76 -4.74
N PHE A 134 -0.82 -25.77 -6.06
CA PHE A 134 0.29 -25.45 -6.95
C PHE A 134 -0.15 -24.38 -7.91
N LYS A 135 0.73 -23.39 -8.16
CA LYS A 135 0.48 -22.28 -9.08
C LYS A 135 1.65 -22.13 -10.03
N VAL A 136 1.38 -22.21 -11.31
CA VAL A 136 2.38 -22.09 -12.39
C VAL A 136 2.01 -20.94 -13.29
N LEU A 137 2.96 -20.06 -13.59
CA LEU A 137 2.81 -19.00 -14.58
C LEU A 137 2.86 -19.62 -15.98
N VAL A 138 1.77 -19.50 -16.74
CA VAL A 138 1.63 -20.02 -18.11
C VAL A 138 1.94 -18.93 -19.14
N GLU A 139 1.38 -17.74 -18.90
CA GLU A 139 1.61 -16.58 -19.76
C GLU A 139 1.98 -15.37 -18.91
N GLU A 140 3.12 -14.74 -19.21
CA GLU A 140 3.62 -13.60 -18.45
C GLU A 140 2.71 -12.36 -18.57
N GLY A 141 2.09 -12.16 -19.72
CA GLY A 141 1.24 -11.00 -19.93
C GLY A 141 1.95 -9.69 -19.56
N TYR A 142 1.29 -8.89 -18.73
CA TYR A 142 1.82 -7.61 -18.24
C TYR A 142 3.08 -7.73 -17.38
N LEU A 143 3.39 -8.90 -16.80
CA LEU A 143 4.58 -9.10 -15.98
C LEU A 143 5.86 -8.90 -16.78
N LYS A 144 5.85 -9.23 -18.08
CA LYS A 144 6.97 -8.96 -18.99
C LYS A 144 7.40 -7.49 -18.94
N VAL A 145 6.46 -6.58 -18.78
CA VAL A 145 6.70 -5.14 -18.75
C VAL A 145 6.91 -4.64 -17.31
N ALA A 146 6.10 -5.12 -16.36
CA ALA A 146 6.09 -4.62 -14.98
C ALA A 146 7.34 -4.98 -14.20
N ASN A 147 7.97 -6.13 -14.49
CA ASN A 147 9.18 -6.57 -13.81
C ASN A 147 10.35 -5.63 -14.14
N VAL A 148 10.74 -4.80 -13.19
CA VAL A 148 11.98 -4.02 -13.28
C VAL A 148 13.13 -4.99 -12.97
N PRO A 149 14.13 -5.15 -13.83
CA PRO A 149 15.31 -5.94 -13.51
C PRO A 149 16.01 -5.32 -12.30
N SER A 150 15.72 -5.84 -11.13
CA SER A 150 16.44 -5.49 -9.92
C SER A 150 17.73 -6.31 -9.92
N GLY A 151 18.89 -5.65 -9.86
CA GLY A 151 20.19 -6.31 -9.81
C GLY A 151 20.44 -7.10 -8.51
N LYS A 152 19.41 -7.29 -7.69
CA LYS A 152 19.40 -8.16 -6.51
C LYS A 152 18.42 -9.28 -6.75
N LYS A 153 18.95 -10.46 -6.97
CA LYS A 153 18.21 -11.71 -7.10
C LYS A 153 17.43 -12.04 -5.81
N GLU A 154 16.17 -12.46 -6.00
CA GLU A 154 15.45 -13.48 -5.22
C GLU A 154 15.06 -13.24 -3.74
N GLU A 155 15.66 -12.33 -2.99
CA GLU A 155 15.25 -12.12 -1.59
C GLU A 155 14.05 -11.16 -1.43
N ASP A 156 13.87 -10.20 -2.34
CA ASP A 156 12.78 -9.22 -2.25
C ASP A 156 11.46 -9.71 -2.87
N ALA A 157 11.49 -10.67 -3.78
CA ALA A 157 10.27 -11.29 -4.34
C ALA A 157 9.54 -12.16 -3.30
N LYS A 158 10.28 -12.75 -2.36
CA LYS A 158 9.71 -13.54 -1.24
C LYS A 158 8.96 -12.70 -0.20
N ASN A 159 9.10 -11.37 -0.25
CA ASN A 159 8.50 -10.46 0.73
C ASN A 159 7.20 -9.78 0.26
N ALA A 160 6.83 -9.92 -1.00
CA ALA A 160 5.65 -9.26 -1.60
C ALA A 160 4.47 -10.21 -1.88
N GLU A 161 4.69 -11.52 -1.80
CA GLU A 161 3.61 -12.49 -1.92
C GLU A 161 3.05 -12.76 -0.51
N GLU A 162 1.75 -12.54 -0.34
CA GLU A 162 1.00 -13.19 0.72
C GLU A 162 1.44 -14.65 0.73
N LYS A 163 1.80 -15.17 1.90
CA LYS A 163 2.10 -16.58 2.11
C LYS A 163 0.83 -17.40 1.79
N THR A 164 0.56 -17.60 0.52
CA THR A 164 -0.12 -18.80 0.10
C THR A 164 0.95 -19.90 0.14
N ASP A 165 0.64 -21.00 0.80
CA ASP A 165 1.47 -22.22 0.80
C ASP A 165 1.60 -22.84 -0.62
N ASP A 166 1.46 -22.01 -1.66
CA ASP A 166 1.57 -22.41 -3.06
C ASP A 166 3.05 -22.72 -3.35
N ILE A 167 3.35 -23.99 -3.47
CA ILE A 167 4.66 -24.47 -3.89
C ILE A 167 4.88 -24.01 -5.33
N GLN A 168 5.94 -23.23 -5.58
CA GLN A 168 6.36 -22.94 -6.95
C GLN A 168 6.79 -24.25 -7.61
N CYS A 169 6.06 -24.66 -8.64
CA CYS A 169 6.40 -25.81 -9.43
C CYS A 169 6.74 -25.39 -10.87
N ASP A 170 7.62 -26.15 -11.50
CA ASP A 170 7.97 -25.96 -12.91
C ASP A 170 6.92 -26.59 -13.84
N ALA A 171 7.05 -26.31 -15.14
CA ALA A 171 6.14 -26.84 -16.15
C ALA A 171 6.19 -28.37 -16.25
N ALA A 172 7.33 -29.01 -15.93
CA ALA A 172 7.50 -30.46 -15.97
C ALA A 172 6.69 -31.11 -14.83
N PHE A 173 6.78 -30.55 -13.62
CA PHE A 173 5.99 -31.01 -12.50
C PHE A 173 4.48 -30.83 -12.73
N LEU A 174 4.09 -29.70 -13.32
CA LEU A 174 2.71 -29.46 -13.72
C LEU A 174 2.19 -30.53 -14.70
N ALA A 175 2.99 -30.88 -15.72
CA ALA A 175 2.65 -31.94 -16.67
C ALA A 175 2.50 -33.30 -16.01
N CYS A 176 3.27 -33.60 -14.96
CA CYS A 176 3.09 -34.81 -14.15
C CYS A 176 1.77 -34.77 -13.38
N LEU A 177 1.44 -33.66 -12.73
CA LEU A 177 0.19 -33.51 -11.98
C LEU A 177 -1.04 -33.63 -12.87
N GLN A 178 -0.99 -33.13 -14.10
CA GLN A 178 -2.09 -33.22 -15.06
C GLN A 178 -2.41 -34.63 -15.51
N LYS A 179 -1.46 -35.59 -15.42
CA LYS A 179 -1.64 -36.98 -15.73
C LYS A 179 -2.37 -37.76 -14.62
N LEU A 180 -2.43 -37.19 -13.41
CA LEU A 180 -3.09 -37.84 -12.28
C LEU A 180 -4.62 -37.82 -12.47
N LYS A 181 -5.24 -38.95 -12.22
CA LYS A 181 -6.70 -39.12 -12.23
C LYS A 181 -7.21 -39.30 -10.80
N LYS A 182 -8.46 -38.98 -10.57
CA LYS A 182 -9.12 -39.25 -9.29
C LYS A 182 -9.02 -40.77 -8.97
N GLY A 183 -8.51 -41.09 -7.77
CA GLY A 183 -8.25 -42.46 -7.33
C GLY A 183 -6.87 -43.01 -7.71
N ALA A 184 -5.99 -42.20 -8.34
CA ALA A 184 -4.62 -42.62 -8.56
C ALA A 184 -3.90 -42.84 -7.20
N ILE A 185 -3.12 -43.91 -7.12
CA ILE A 185 -2.34 -44.24 -5.93
C ILE A 185 -0.94 -43.60 -6.12
N LEU A 186 -0.53 -42.80 -5.14
CA LEU A 186 0.81 -42.21 -5.08
C LEU A 186 1.62 -42.97 -4.02
N PRO A 187 2.87 -43.38 -4.32
CA PRO A 187 3.74 -43.94 -3.30
C PRO A 187 4.10 -42.84 -2.26
N VAL A 188 4.17 -43.26 -1.00
CA VAL A 188 4.64 -42.42 0.10
C VAL A 188 6.01 -42.92 0.52
N ASP A 189 7.04 -42.11 0.26
CA ASP A 189 8.42 -42.50 0.57
C ASP A 189 8.78 -42.25 2.05
N GLY A 190 8.05 -41.38 2.72
CA GLY A 190 8.25 -41.09 4.14
C GLY A 190 7.44 -39.91 4.62
N PHE A 191 7.53 -39.66 5.92
CA PHE A 191 6.96 -38.49 6.60
C PHE A 191 8.07 -37.76 7.33
N GLU A 192 8.12 -36.46 7.18
CA GLU A 192 9.00 -35.58 7.89
C GLU A 192 8.20 -34.64 8.79
N ILE A 193 8.60 -34.55 10.06
CA ILE A 193 8.03 -33.56 10.97
C ILE A 193 8.85 -32.28 10.83
N LYS A 194 8.24 -31.25 10.27
CA LYS A 194 8.87 -29.94 10.16
C LYS A 194 8.44 -29.08 11.32
N GLU A 195 9.32 -28.93 12.29
CA GLU A 195 9.10 -27.99 13.38
C GLU A 195 9.23 -26.54 12.90
N GLY A 196 8.41 -25.66 13.45
CA GLY A 196 8.43 -24.25 13.12
C GLY A 196 7.75 -23.42 14.20
N GLU A 197 8.15 -22.17 14.28
CA GLU A 197 7.56 -21.19 15.18
C GLU A 197 6.73 -20.17 14.38
N THR A 198 5.61 -19.76 14.94
CA THR A 198 4.85 -18.62 14.41
C THR A 198 5.64 -17.34 14.62
N SER A 199 5.60 -16.44 13.65
CA SER A 199 6.22 -15.12 13.78
C SER A 199 5.15 -14.04 13.96
N PRO A 200 5.40 -12.99 14.76
CA PRO A 200 4.48 -11.86 14.86
C PRO A 200 4.34 -11.17 13.50
N PRO A 201 3.26 -10.38 13.31
CA PRO A 201 3.11 -9.57 12.11
C PRO A 201 4.33 -8.71 11.86
N LYS A 202 4.67 -8.51 10.58
CA LYS A 202 5.80 -7.66 10.19
C LYS A 202 5.56 -6.21 10.65
N ARG A 203 6.60 -5.55 11.15
CA ARG A 203 6.53 -4.12 11.47
C ARG A 203 6.23 -3.30 10.23
N TYR A 204 5.53 -2.18 10.41
CA TYR A 204 5.28 -1.26 9.32
C TYR A 204 6.58 -0.66 8.78
N ASN A 205 6.62 -0.48 7.48
CA ASN A 205 7.57 0.41 6.81
C ASN A 205 6.84 1.69 6.35
N SER A 206 7.58 2.66 5.79
CA SER A 206 6.99 3.92 5.34
C SER A 206 5.81 3.73 4.38
N GLY A 207 5.90 2.78 3.44
CA GLY A 207 4.84 2.51 2.46
C GLY A 207 3.62 1.84 3.09
N THR A 208 3.83 0.78 3.87
CA THR A 208 2.73 0.05 4.52
C THR A 208 2.04 0.88 5.60
N MET A 209 2.74 1.81 6.26
CA MET A 209 2.13 2.74 7.20
C MET A 209 1.20 3.73 6.49
N ILE A 210 1.62 4.29 5.34
CA ILE A 210 0.75 5.16 4.53
C ILE A 210 -0.50 4.41 4.07
N LEU A 211 -0.35 3.15 3.64
CA LEU A 211 -1.49 2.30 3.28
C LEU A 211 -2.41 2.01 4.48
N ALA A 212 -1.85 1.79 5.67
CA ALA A 212 -2.64 1.61 6.88
C ALA A 212 -3.42 2.88 7.24
N MET A 213 -2.82 4.07 7.08
CA MET A 213 -3.51 5.35 7.27
C MET A 213 -4.64 5.53 6.25
N GLU A 214 -4.40 5.19 4.99
CA GLU A 214 -5.41 5.23 3.91
C GLU A 214 -6.58 4.29 4.21
N ASN A 215 -6.29 3.10 4.74
CA ASN A 215 -7.28 2.08 5.05
C ASN A 215 -7.68 2.04 6.53
N ALA A 216 -7.50 3.13 7.28
CA ALA A 216 -7.79 3.18 8.72
C ALA A 216 -9.24 2.82 9.07
N GLY A 217 -10.17 3.00 8.13
CA GLY A 217 -11.55 2.58 8.28
C GLY A 217 -11.74 1.09 8.52
N GLN A 218 -10.80 0.23 8.13
CA GLN A 218 -10.87 -1.22 8.41
C GLN A 218 -10.79 -1.54 9.92
N LEU A 219 -10.28 -0.61 10.72
CA LEU A 219 -10.19 -0.74 12.18
C LEU A 219 -11.46 -0.29 12.90
N ILE A 220 -12.45 0.23 12.18
CA ILE A 220 -13.71 0.74 12.73
C ILE A 220 -14.75 -0.37 12.66
N GLU A 221 -15.38 -0.69 13.80
CA GLU A 221 -16.43 -1.72 13.88
C GLU A 221 -17.76 -1.20 13.36
N ASP A 222 -18.09 0.06 13.62
CA ASP A 222 -19.31 0.72 13.14
C ASP A 222 -19.30 0.88 11.62
N GLU A 223 -20.26 0.26 10.92
CA GLU A 223 -20.32 0.24 9.47
C GLU A 223 -20.57 1.62 8.85
N GLU A 224 -21.35 2.48 9.51
CA GLU A 224 -21.65 3.81 9.02
C GLU A 224 -20.42 4.73 9.11
N LEU A 225 -19.72 4.70 10.24
CA LEU A 225 -18.46 5.42 10.42
C LEU A 225 -17.36 4.87 9.53
N ARG A 226 -17.32 3.55 9.32
CA ARG A 226 -16.40 2.91 8.39
C ARG A 226 -16.64 3.38 6.96
N ALA A 227 -17.90 3.47 6.54
CA ALA A 227 -18.25 3.96 5.22
C ALA A 227 -17.83 5.42 5.02
N GLN A 228 -17.94 6.26 6.05
CA GLN A 228 -17.55 7.67 6.03
C GLN A 228 -16.06 7.87 5.79
N ILE A 229 -15.22 7.04 6.42
CA ILE A 229 -13.75 7.11 6.29
C ILE A 229 -13.21 6.29 5.11
N LYS A 230 -14.08 5.49 4.49
CA LYS A 230 -13.72 4.69 3.32
C LYS A 230 -13.39 5.59 2.14
N GLY A 231 -12.12 5.61 1.75
CA GLY A 231 -11.60 6.45 0.67
C GLY A 231 -10.91 7.74 1.12
N SER A 232 -11.10 8.21 2.34
CA SER A 232 -10.34 9.34 2.90
C SER A 232 -9.26 8.89 3.90
N GLY A 233 -9.56 7.93 4.77
CA GLY A 233 -8.62 7.42 5.79
C GLY A 233 -8.20 8.49 6.79
N ILE A 234 -7.03 8.31 7.41
CA ILE A 234 -6.40 9.31 8.27
C ILE A 234 -5.46 10.16 7.43
N GLY A 235 -5.67 11.47 7.43
CA GLY A 235 -4.96 12.41 6.57
C GLY A 235 -5.31 12.24 5.09
N THR A 236 -4.75 13.10 4.26
CA THR A 236 -4.90 13.07 2.80
C THR A 236 -3.63 12.53 2.12
N SER A 237 -3.70 12.26 0.82
CA SER A 237 -2.53 11.90 0.01
C SER A 237 -1.38 12.94 0.14
N ALA A 238 -1.71 14.20 0.31
CA ALA A 238 -0.75 15.29 0.49
C ALA A 238 -0.13 15.33 1.89
N THR A 239 -0.85 14.90 2.93
CA THR A 239 -0.46 15.12 4.33
C THR A 239 0.12 13.88 5.02
N ARG A 240 -0.22 12.65 4.59
CA ARG A 240 0.22 11.41 5.26
C ARG A 240 1.74 11.31 5.39
N ALA A 241 2.47 11.61 4.32
CA ALA A 241 3.93 11.57 4.34
C ALA A 241 4.54 12.63 5.30
N GLU A 242 3.95 13.81 5.35
CA GLU A 242 4.42 14.89 6.26
C GLU A 242 4.07 14.58 7.72
N ILE A 243 2.94 13.91 7.99
CA ILE A 243 2.60 13.41 9.33
C ILE A 243 3.68 12.45 9.82
N LEU A 244 4.05 11.44 9.01
CA LEU A 244 5.11 10.49 9.38
C LEU A 244 6.45 11.19 9.59
N LYS A 245 6.81 12.11 8.71
CA LYS A 245 8.04 12.91 8.84
C LYS A 245 8.04 13.74 10.13
N LYS A 246 6.92 14.36 10.47
CA LYS A 246 6.76 15.08 11.73
C LYS A 246 6.97 14.18 12.94
N LEU A 247 6.34 12.98 12.95
CA LEU A 247 6.48 12.01 14.05
C LEU A 247 7.93 11.53 14.22
N VAL A 248 8.68 11.36 13.12
CA VAL A 248 10.12 11.06 13.16
C VAL A 248 10.91 12.24 13.72
N ASN A 249 10.63 13.46 13.28
CA ASN A 249 11.35 14.66 13.71
C ASN A 249 11.18 14.96 15.19
N ILE A 250 9.96 14.79 15.74
CA ILE A 250 9.67 14.92 17.18
C ILE A 250 10.04 13.69 17.99
N LYS A 251 10.65 12.69 17.34
CA LYS A 251 11.16 11.46 17.97
C LYS A 251 10.09 10.58 18.64
N TYR A 252 8.88 10.58 18.14
CA TYR A 252 7.86 9.63 18.60
C TYR A 252 8.02 8.28 17.93
N ILE A 253 8.48 8.27 16.68
CA ILE A 253 8.84 7.05 15.95
C ILE A 253 10.27 7.18 15.40
N SER A 254 10.90 6.04 15.19
CA SER A 254 12.20 5.92 14.52
C SER A 254 12.01 5.25 13.17
N LEU A 255 12.75 5.72 12.17
CA LEU A 255 12.76 5.17 10.82
C LEU A 255 14.15 4.66 10.48
N ASN A 256 14.28 3.37 10.24
CA ASN A 256 15.52 2.79 9.73
C ASN A 256 15.71 3.20 8.26
N LYS A 257 16.78 3.92 7.96
CA LYS A 257 17.06 4.45 6.60
C LYS A 257 17.29 3.35 5.55
N LYS A 258 17.81 2.18 5.95
CA LYS A 258 18.08 1.05 5.04
C LYS A 258 16.83 0.24 4.75
N THR A 259 16.17 -0.24 5.80
CA THR A 259 15.00 -1.15 5.70
C THR A 259 13.68 -0.41 5.58
N GLN A 260 13.66 0.90 5.84
CA GLN A 260 12.46 1.74 5.94
C GLN A 260 11.47 1.28 7.03
N VAL A 261 11.88 0.39 7.92
CA VAL A 261 11.07 -0.10 9.03
C VAL A 261 10.87 1.01 10.05
N ILE A 262 9.63 1.16 10.48
CA ILE A 262 9.21 2.10 11.52
C ILE A 262 9.08 1.37 12.84
N THR A 263 9.64 1.95 13.90
CA THR A 263 9.50 1.48 15.27
C THR A 263 9.11 2.65 16.18
N PRO A 264 8.33 2.41 17.25
CA PRO A 264 8.16 3.44 18.27
C PRO A 264 9.52 3.74 18.93
N THR A 265 9.62 4.92 19.53
CA THR A 265 10.72 5.25 20.44
C THR A 265 10.21 5.19 21.87
N GLN A 266 11.12 5.18 22.83
CA GLN A 266 10.75 5.27 24.26
C GLN A 266 9.84 6.48 24.51
N LEU A 267 10.18 7.65 23.96
CA LEU A 267 9.36 8.86 24.07
C LEU A 267 7.98 8.67 23.44
N GLY A 268 7.92 8.04 22.27
CA GLY A 268 6.65 7.77 21.59
C GLY A 268 5.72 6.87 22.37
N GLU A 269 6.25 5.80 22.97
CA GLU A 269 5.45 4.92 23.84
C GLU A 269 4.98 5.64 25.11
N MET A 270 5.84 6.46 25.72
CA MET A 270 5.46 7.27 26.88
C MET A 270 4.32 8.25 26.55
N ILE A 271 4.41 8.95 25.42
CA ILE A 271 3.33 9.86 24.95
C ILE A 271 2.05 9.10 24.66
N TYR A 272 2.15 7.92 24.03
CA TYR A 272 0.98 7.05 23.82
C TYR A 272 0.28 6.72 25.14
N GLU A 273 1.03 6.35 26.18
CA GLU A 273 0.47 6.03 27.50
C GLU A 273 -0.18 7.26 28.17
N VAL A 274 0.41 8.45 28.00
CA VAL A 274 -0.22 9.69 28.50
C VAL A 274 -1.57 9.93 27.82
N VAL A 275 -1.62 9.82 26.50
CA VAL A 275 -2.86 10.05 25.74
C VAL A 275 -3.89 8.96 26.07
N ASN A 276 -3.45 7.70 26.18
CA ASN A 276 -4.32 6.57 26.53
C ASN A 276 -4.95 6.74 27.93
N ALA A 277 -4.17 7.24 28.88
CA ALA A 277 -4.66 7.50 30.24
C ALA A 277 -5.54 8.76 30.35
N SER A 278 -5.32 9.77 29.51
CA SER A 278 -5.99 11.07 29.59
C SER A 278 -7.18 11.18 28.62
N ILE A 279 -6.95 11.13 27.32
CA ILE A 279 -7.99 11.30 26.28
C ILE A 279 -7.89 10.14 25.28
N ARG A 280 -8.21 8.93 25.75
CA ARG A 280 -8.13 7.71 24.94
C ARG A 280 -8.85 7.82 23.59
N ALA A 281 -9.92 8.61 23.50
CA ALA A 281 -10.67 8.79 22.27
C ALA A 281 -9.80 9.33 21.10
N LEU A 282 -8.72 10.08 21.39
CA LEU A 282 -7.79 10.56 20.38
C LEU A 282 -6.98 9.44 19.69
N LEU A 283 -6.94 8.25 20.30
CA LEU A 283 -6.27 7.07 19.74
C LEU A 283 -7.21 6.21 18.88
N ASN A 284 -8.50 6.58 18.81
CA ASN A 284 -9.51 5.82 18.08
C ASN A 284 -9.83 6.53 16.73
N PRO A 285 -9.69 5.84 15.58
CA PRO A 285 -10.04 6.40 14.27
C PRO A 285 -11.54 6.76 14.15
N GLU A 286 -12.43 6.17 14.97
CA GLU A 286 -13.85 6.50 15.01
C GLU A 286 -14.12 7.97 15.35
N LEU A 287 -13.28 8.55 16.23
CA LEU A 287 -13.40 9.98 16.55
C LEU A 287 -13.17 10.84 15.30
N THR A 288 -12.13 10.54 14.52
CA THR A 288 -11.86 11.23 13.25
C THR A 288 -13.03 11.05 12.29
N ALA A 289 -13.52 9.82 12.13
CA ALA A 289 -14.65 9.52 11.25
C ALA A 289 -15.93 10.28 11.65
N SER A 290 -16.20 10.40 12.95
CA SER A 290 -17.37 11.14 13.45
C SER A 290 -17.30 12.64 13.17
N TRP A 291 -16.10 13.23 13.27
CA TRP A 291 -15.90 14.64 12.93
C TRP A 291 -16.00 14.89 11.43
N GLU A 292 -15.41 14.03 10.59
CA GLU A 292 -15.55 14.09 9.13
C GLU A 292 -17.03 13.97 8.69
N LYS A 293 -17.79 13.07 9.31
CA LYS A 293 -19.23 12.94 9.09
C LYS A 293 -19.97 14.25 9.45
N GLY A 294 -19.59 14.86 10.57
CA GLY A 294 -20.12 16.16 10.97
C GLY A 294 -19.86 17.28 9.94
N LEU A 295 -18.67 17.31 9.34
CA LEU A 295 -18.34 18.26 8.26
C LEU A 295 -19.21 18.02 7.00
N ASN A 296 -19.47 16.77 6.66
CA ASN A 296 -20.39 16.46 5.55
C ASN A 296 -21.81 16.96 5.83
N TYR A 297 -22.31 16.81 7.04
CA TYR A 297 -23.62 17.37 7.43
C TYR A 297 -23.66 18.90 7.30
N VAL A 298 -22.56 19.59 7.59
CA VAL A 298 -22.46 21.04 7.34
C VAL A 298 -22.49 21.33 5.84
N ALA A 299 -21.76 20.58 5.03
CA ALA A 299 -21.72 20.75 3.58
C ALA A 299 -23.08 20.48 2.91
N GLU A 300 -23.83 19.52 3.43
CA GLU A 300 -25.19 19.17 2.98
C GLU A 300 -26.25 20.12 3.52
N GLY A 301 -25.91 21.02 4.46
CA GLY A 301 -26.85 21.92 5.10
C GLY A 301 -27.77 21.29 6.15
N SER A 302 -27.47 20.03 6.56
CA SER A 302 -28.24 19.29 7.59
C SER A 302 -28.02 19.87 8.99
N ILE A 303 -26.84 20.44 9.25
CA ILE A 303 -26.47 21.18 10.44
C ILE A 303 -25.78 22.50 10.05
N THR A 304 -25.80 23.49 10.92
CA THR A 304 -25.06 24.74 10.71
C THR A 304 -23.61 24.61 11.12
N SER A 305 -22.73 25.43 10.54
CA SER A 305 -21.33 25.53 10.97
C SER A 305 -21.21 25.89 12.46
N ARG A 306 -22.16 26.68 12.99
CA ARG A 306 -22.17 27.04 14.40
C ARG A 306 -22.47 25.85 15.29
N GLU A 307 -23.46 25.05 14.98
CA GLU A 307 -23.77 23.81 15.72
C GLU A 307 -22.60 22.83 15.72
N TYR A 308 -21.91 22.72 14.59
CA TYR A 308 -20.70 21.89 14.50
C TYR A 308 -19.58 22.42 15.42
N MET A 309 -19.32 23.73 15.38
CA MET A 309 -18.28 24.35 16.22
C MET A 309 -18.64 24.28 17.71
N ASP A 310 -19.91 24.51 18.10
CA ASP A 310 -20.35 24.39 19.47
C ASP A 310 -20.13 22.96 20.03
N LYS A 311 -20.39 21.92 19.21
CA LYS A 311 -20.09 20.54 19.56
C LYS A 311 -18.60 20.29 19.72
N LEU A 312 -17.76 20.81 18.83
CA LEU A 312 -16.32 20.67 18.90
C LEU A 312 -15.74 21.37 20.12
N GLU A 313 -16.16 22.60 20.41
CA GLU A 313 -15.75 23.35 21.60
C GLU A 313 -16.19 22.62 22.88
N HIS A 314 -17.41 22.13 22.93
CA HIS A 314 -17.91 21.35 24.06
C HIS A 314 -17.04 20.10 24.30
N PHE A 315 -16.75 19.34 23.24
CA PHE A 315 -15.86 18.18 23.31
C PHE A 315 -14.50 18.54 23.89
N ILE A 316 -13.89 19.61 23.39
CA ILE A 316 -12.56 20.06 23.86
C ILE A 316 -12.64 20.46 25.35
N ARG A 317 -13.63 21.25 25.76
CA ARG A 317 -13.80 21.68 27.16
C ARG A 317 -13.96 20.51 28.10
N VAL A 318 -14.82 19.56 27.77
CA VAL A 318 -15.07 18.35 28.59
C VAL A 318 -13.82 17.50 28.71
N LYS A 319 -13.12 17.27 27.60
CA LYS A 319 -11.90 16.43 27.61
C LYS A 319 -10.75 17.08 28.35
N VAL A 320 -10.50 18.37 28.11
CA VAL A 320 -9.45 19.12 28.81
C VAL A 320 -9.79 19.27 30.30
N GLY A 321 -11.02 19.59 30.64
CA GLY A 321 -11.46 19.67 32.04
C GLY A 321 -11.33 18.33 32.78
N GLY A 322 -11.64 17.21 32.08
CA GLY A 322 -11.45 15.87 32.62
C GLY A 322 -9.96 15.56 32.91
N VAL A 323 -9.06 15.94 32.04
CA VAL A 323 -7.61 15.71 32.22
C VAL A 323 -7.09 16.41 33.46
N LEU A 324 -7.56 17.64 33.74
CA LEU A 324 -7.12 18.41 34.92
C LEU A 324 -7.55 17.77 36.25
N GLN A 325 -8.57 16.91 36.26
CA GLN A 325 -9.07 16.27 37.45
C GLN A 325 -8.46 14.87 37.69
N VAL A 326 -7.71 14.35 36.74
CA VAL A 326 -7.18 13.00 36.74
C VAL A 326 -5.81 12.97 37.44
N ASN A 327 -5.65 12.04 38.38
CA ASN A 327 -4.37 11.79 39.04
C ASN A 327 -3.85 10.39 38.70
N TYR A 328 -3.23 10.26 37.49
CA TYR A 328 -2.62 8.99 37.02
C TYR A 328 -1.10 8.93 37.20
N GLN A 329 -0.51 9.84 37.95
CA GLN A 329 0.96 9.97 38.04
C GLN A 329 1.64 8.66 38.46
N ALA A 330 1.16 7.99 39.52
CA ALA A 330 1.75 6.73 39.97
C ALA A 330 1.66 5.61 38.92
N ALA A 331 0.49 5.46 38.30
CA ALA A 331 0.27 4.45 37.26
C ALA A 331 1.12 4.71 36.01
N LEU A 332 1.21 5.97 35.59
CA LEU A 332 2.07 6.36 34.47
C LEU A 332 3.55 6.15 34.78
N ARG A 333 4.00 6.43 36.00
CA ARG A 333 5.38 6.20 36.43
C ARG A 333 5.75 4.72 36.33
N SER A 334 4.92 3.82 36.85
CA SER A 334 5.14 2.38 36.70
C SER A 334 5.22 1.91 35.25
N ARG A 335 4.36 2.44 34.39
CA ARG A 335 4.39 2.14 32.93
C ARG A 335 5.66 2.67 32.26
N TYR A 336 6.11 3.88 32.62
CA TYR A 336 7.34 4.46 32.10
C TYR A 336 8.57 3.66 32.49
N ASP A 337 8.63 3.16 33.73
CA ASP A 337 9.71 2.29 34.20
C ASP A 337 9.76 0.98 33.40
N SER A 338 8.59 0.39 33.12
CA SER A 338 8.47 -0.81 32.28
C SER A 338 8.93 -0.54 30.84
N ILE A 339 8.47 0.56 30.22
CA ILE A 339 8.88 0.98 28.88
C ILE A 339 10.39 1.21 28.84
N ALA A 340 10.95 1.96 29.81
CA ALA A 340 12.38 2.23 29.87
C ALA A 340 13.22 0.94 29.94
N GLY A 341 12.72 -0.09 30.64
CA GLY A 341 13.36 -1.40 30.72
C GLY A 341 13.52 -2.09 29.37
N ASN A 342 12.55 -1.93 28.46
CA ASN A 342 12.60 -2.51 27.10
C ASN A 342 13.68 -1.85 26.23
N TYR A 343 13.96 -0.57 26.43
CA TYR A 343 14.96 0.19 25.67
C TYR A 343 16.39 0.06 26.22
N ARG A 344 16.55 -0.22 27.53
CA ARG A 344 17.86 -0.45 28.15
C ARG A 344 18.51 -1.76 27.72
N LYS A 345 17.74 -2.79 27.36
CA LYS A 345 18.24 -4.11 26.94
C LYS A 345 18.76 -4.16 25.48
N GLY A 346 18.48 -3.14 24.68
CA GLY A 346 18.87 -3.06 23.26
C GLY A 346 20.23 -2.39 23.00
N GLY A 347 21.00 -2.04 24.01
CA GLY A 347 22.31 -1.40 23.91
C GLY A 347 23.46 -2.39 24.03
N LYS A 348 23.54 -3.38 23.10
CA LYS A 348 24.78 -4.14 22.80
C LYS A 348 24.93 -4.28 21.30
#